data_def7b648535b376386e62a68ad1d12af
#
_entry.id   def7b648535b376386e62a68ad1d12af
#
_cell.length_a   1.000
_cell.length_b   1.000
_cell.length_c   1.000
_cell.angle_alpha   90.00
_cell.angle_beta   90.00
_cell.angle_gamma   90.00
#
_symmetry.space_group_name_H-M   'P 1'
#
loop_
_entity.id
_entity.type
_entity.pdbx_description
1 polymer ?
#
loop_
_entity_poly.entity_id
_entity_poly.type
_entity_poly.pdbx_seq_one_letter_code
_entity_poly.pdbx_strand_id
1 'polypeptide(L)'
;MLAPKKVKYRKQQKGRRKGTAWRGSSLSFGDYGLQVLDRGWLTAREIEAARVALTRAIKRGGRVWVRVFPDKPLTKKPAETRMGKGKGAPEVWVAVVKPGRMLFEMEGVERQAARDALRLAAAKLSLPTQFRERHAVTAGGAS
;
A
#
# COMPACT_ATOMS: atom_id res chain seq x y z
N MET A 1 -6.06 12.77 4.65
CA MET A 1 -5.52 11.42 4.91
C MET A 1 -6.57 10.38 4.59
N LEU A 2 -6.14 9.25 4.08
CA LEU A 2 -7.07 8.21 3.69
C LEU A 2 -7.73 7.57 4.90
N ALA A 3 -9.06 7.54 4.89
CA ALA A 3 -9.84 6.88 5.91
C ALA A 3 -11.24 6.58 5.36
N PRO A 4 -11.90 5.53 5.84
CA PRO A 4 -13.26 5.24 5.38
C PRO A 4 -14.23 6.35 5.80
N LYS A 5 -15.16 6.68 4.91
CA LYS A 5 -16.19 7.67 5.22
C LYS A 5 -17.19 7.15 6.24
N LYS A 6 -17.52 5.87 6.13
CA LYS A 6 -18.41 5.20 7.07
C LYS A 6 -17.79 3.91 7.52
N VAL A 7 -17.88 3.62 8.79
CA VAL A 7 -17.41 2.34 9.33
C VAL A 7 -18.51 1.74 10.16
N LYS A 8 -18.69 0.45 10.00
CA LYS A 8 -19.65 -0.29 10.80
C LYS A 8 -19.19 -0.35 12.26
N TYR A 9 -17.91 -0.58 12.45
CA TYR A 9 -17.30 -0.57 13.77
C TYR A 9 -16.09 0.33 13.74
N ARG A 10 -16.01 1.23 14.68
CA ARG A 10 -14.88 2.14 14.77
C ARG A 10 -13.63 1.48 15.35
N LYS A 11 -13.83 0.41 16.09
CA LYS A 11 -12.74 -0.32 16.70
C LYS A 11 -12.83 -1.77 16.26
N GLN A 12 -11.72 -2.34 15.91
CA GLN A 12 -11.62 -3.73 15.50
C GLN A 12 -10.48 -4.40 16.23
N GLN A 13 -10.64 -5.68 16.46
CA GLN A 13 -9.56 -6.44 17.06
C GLN A 13 -8.45 -6.66 16.07
N LYS A 14 -7.22 -6.68 16.57
CA LYS A 14 -6.09 -7.00 15.75
C LYS A 14 -6.15 -8.46 15.34
N GLY A 15 -6.07 -8.71 14.06
CA GLY A 15 -6.06 -10.07 13.54
C GLY A 15 -4.67 -10.58 13.28
N ARG A 16 -4.58 -11.84 12.91
CA ARG A 16 -3.34 -12.44 12.47
C ARG A 16 -3.10 -12.12 11.01
N ARG A 17 -1.88 -11.79 10.69
CA ARG A 17 -1.49 -11.42 9.33
C ARG A 17 -0.78 -12.56 8.65
N LYS A 18 -1.46 -13.69 8.50
CA LYS A 18 -0.89 -14.88 7.90
C LYS A 18 -1.35 -15.02 6.45
N GLY A 19 -0.58 -15.74 5.70
CA GLY A 19 -0.93 -16.10 4.34
C GLY A 19 -0.32 -15.19 3.30
N THR A 20 -0.62 -15.49 2.06
CA THR A 20 -0.13 -14.76 0.90
C THR A 20 -1.31 -14.13 0.19
N ALA A 21 -1.09 -13.00 -0.44
CA ALA A 21 -2.16 -12.34 -1.18
C ALA A 21 -2.50 -13.14 -2.43
N TRP A 22 -3.75 -13.57 -2.56
CA TRP A 22 -4.26 -14.18 -3.77
C TRP A 22 -4.93 -13.16 -4.67
N ARG A 23 -5.55 -12.16 -4.05
CA ARG A 23 -6.16 -11.05 -4.79
C ARG A 23 -5.23 -9.85 -4.69
N GLY A 24 -5.19 -9.07 -5.77
CA GLY A 24 -4.36 -7.89 -5.79
C GLY A 24 -2.87 -8.17 -5.88
N SER A 25 -2.49 -9.37 -6.33
CA SER A 25 -1.08 -9.74 -6.44
C SER A 25 -0.51 -9.55 -7.83
N SER A 26 -1.31 -9.12 -8.78
CA SER A 26 -0.84 -8.88 -10.15
C SER A 26 -1.19 -7.48 -10.59
N LEU A 27 -0.46 -7.00 -11.59
CA LEU A 27 -0.75 -5.71 -12.21
C LEU A 27 -2.04 -5.80 -12.99
N SER A 28 -2.98 -4.92 -12.67
CA SER A 28 -4.29 -4.92 -13.31
C SER A 28 -4.54 -3.67 -14.15
N PHE A 29 -4.00 -2.54 -13.73
CA PHE A 29 -4.28 -1.25 -14.35
C PHE A 29 -3.10 -0.66 -15.08
N GLY A 30 -1.89 -0.85 -14.54
CA GLY A 30 -0.72 -0.20 -15.07
C GLY A 30 0.31 -1.16 -15.62
N ASP A 31 1.38 -0.60 -16.13
CA ASP A 31 2.50 -1.36 -16.68
C ASP A 31 3.56 -1.68 -15.63
N TYR A 32 3.61 -0.88 -14.58
CA TYR A 32 4.59 -1.02 -13.52
C TYR A 32 3.90 -0.94 -12.17
N GLY A 33 4.51 -1.53 -11.17
CA GLY A 33 3.94 -1.49 -9.84
C GLY A 33 4.93 -1.78 -8.76
N LEU A 34 4.48 -1.56 -7.54
CA LEU A 34 5.25 -1.84 -6.33
C LEU A 34 4.51 -2.91 -5.55
N GLN A 35 5.19 -4.03 -5.34
CA GLN A 35 4.62 -5.20 -4.67
C GLN A 35 5.26 -5.36 -3.31
N VAL A 36 4.46 -5.62 -2.29
CA VAL A 36 5.00 -5.86 -0.96
C VAL A 36 5.53 -7.28 -0.86
N LEU A 37 6.64 -7.43 -0.17
CA LEU A 37 7.31 -8.73 -0.01
C LEU A 37 7.03 -9.40 1.33
N ASP A 38 6.49 -8.64 2.27
CA ASP A 38 6.26 -9.15 3.62
C ASP A 38 4.86 -8.78 4.08
N ARG A 39 4.41 -9.42 5.11
CA ARG A 39 3.11 -9.11 5.71
C ARG A 39 3.26 -7.99 6.71
N GLY A 40 2.22 -7.21 6.89
CA GLY A 40 2.25 -6.16 7.88
C GLY A 40 1.13 -5.17 7.71
N TRP A 41 1.29 -4.07 8.36
CA TRP A 41 0.36 -2.95 8.29
C TRP A 41 1.03 -1.76 7.64
N LEU A 42 0.31 -1.12 6.74
CA LEU A 42 0.74 0.15 6.17
C LEU A 42 -0.24 1.21 6.68
N THR A 43 0.29 2.23 7.32
CA THR A 43 -0.56 3.29 7.85
C THR A 43 -1.03 4.21 6.74
N ALA A 44 -2.13 4.92 7.01
CA ALA A 44 -2.63 5.91 6.06
C ALA A 44 -1.57 6.96 5.73
N ARG A 45 -0.75 7.33 6.70
CA ARG A 45 0.33 8.29 6.49
C ARG A 45 1.41 7.75 5.56
N GLU A 46 1.78 6.49 5.74
CA GLU A 46 2.76 5.85 4.86
C GLU A 46 2.25 5.79 3.43
N ILE A 47 1.00 5.37 3.25
CA ILE A 47 0.39 5.26 1.93
C ILE A 47 0.34 6.63 1.26
N GLU A 48 -0.08 7.65 2.00
CA GLU A 48 -0.15 9.01 1.46
C GLU A 48 1.22 9.56 1.12
N ALA A 49 2.20 9.36 1.99
CA ALA A 49 3.57 9.81 1.73
C ALA A 49 4.15 9.15 0.49
N ALA A 50 3.91 7.85 0.32
CA ALA A 50 4.38 7.12 -0.84
C ALA A 50 3.70 7.62 -2.11
N ARG A 51 2.39 7.84 -2.05
CA ARG A 51 1.63 8.37 -3.18
C ARG A 51 2.14 9.73 -3.63
N VAL A 52 2.39 10.60 -2.68
CA VAL A 52 2.90 11.95 -2.96
C VAL A 52 4.29 11.87 -3.58
N ALA A 53 5.17 11.05 -3.02
CA ALA A 53 6.51 10.89 -3.57
C ALA A 53 6.47 10.37 -5.00
N LEU A 54 5.60 9.40 -5.25
CA LEU A 54 5.42 8.81 -6.56
C LEU A 54 4.92 9.85 -7.57
N THR A 55 3.90 10.59 -7.20
CA THR A 55 3.31 11.60 -8.06
C THR A 55 4.30 12.72 -8.39
N ARG A 56 5.08 13.15 -7.41
CA ARG A 56 6.09 14.18 -7.63
C ARG A 56 7.19 13.71 -8.54
N ALA A 57 7.58 12.45 -8.43
CA ALA A 57 8.67 11.91 -9.24
C ALA A 57 8.32 11.84 -10.71
N ILE A 58 7.07 11.48 -11.03
CA ILE A 58 6.63 11.41 -12.43
C ILE A 58 6.04 12.72 -12.92
N LYS A 59 5.89 13.68 -12.02
CA LYS A 59 5.32 15.00 -12.30
C LYS A 59 3.93 14.85 -12.91
N ARG A 60 3.70 15.35 -14.11
CA ARG A 60 2.40 15.26 -14.74
C ARG A 60 2.31 14.16 -15.80
N GLY A 61 3.37 13.38 -15.93
CA GLY A 61 3.38 12.31 -16.89
C GLY A 61 2.82 11.04 -16.29
N GLY A 62 1.88 10.44 -16.96
CA GLY A 62 1.40 9.14 -16.58
C GLY A 62 0.27 9.15 -15.56
N ARG A 63 -0.14 7.94 -15.19
CA ARG A 63 -1.22 7.69 -14.25
C ARG A 63 -0.72 6.83 -13.10
N VAL A 64 -1.31 7.05 -11.93
CA VAL A 64 -0.98 6.30 -10.71
C VAL A 64 -2.27 5.74 -10.11
N TRP A 65 -2.23 4.49 -9.73
CA TRP A 65 -3.32 3.85 -8.99
C TRP A 65 -2.81 3.42 -7.63
N VAL A 66 -3.55 3.74 -6.60
CA VAL A 66 -3.29 3.25 -5.24
C VAL A 66 -4.19 2.04 -5.03
N ARG A 67 -3.60 0.88 -4.82
CA ARG A 67 -4.35 -0.37 -4.76
C ARG A 67 -4.59 -0.88 -3.35
N VAL A 68 -4.26 -0.10 -2.36
CA VAL A 68 -4.50 -0.44 -0.97
C VAL A 68 -5.24 0.71 -0.30
N PHE A 69 -6.08 0.37 0.64
CA PHE A 69 -6.84 1.38 1.38
C PHE A 69 -6.76 1.05 2.88
N PRO A 70 -6.51 2.05 3.71
CA PRO A 70 -6.39 1.83 5.16
C PRO A 70 -7.77 1.78 5.81
N ASP A 71 -8.34 0.59 5.85
CA ASP A 71 -9.68 0.40 6.38
C ASP A 71 -9.75 -0.21 7.76
N LYS A 72 -8.62 -0.56 8.36
CA LYS A 72 -8.57 -1.15 9.69
C LYS A 72 -8.13 -0.11 10.71
N PRO A 73 -8.96 0.18 11.72
CA PRO A 73 -8.55 1.09 12.77
C PRO A 73 -7.67 0.38 13.81
N LEU A 74 -6.64 1.06 14.24
CA LEU A 74 -5.82 0.62 15.35
C LEU A 74 -6.00 1.62 16.48
N THR A 75 -6.20 1.11 17.67
CA THR A 75 -6.30 1.95 18.85
C THR A 75 -4.98 1.95 19.58
N LYS A 76 -4.63 3.10 20.13
CA LYS A 76 -3.42 3.26 20.90
C LYS A 76 -3.83 3.70 22.30
N LYS A 77 -3.33 3.00 23.31
CA LYS A 77 -3.59 3.42 24.67
C LYS A 77 -2.83 4.70 24.94
N PRO A 78 -3.49 5.73 25.49
CA PRO A 78 -2.75 6.88 25.96
C PRO A 78 -1.75 6.46 27.03
N ALA A 79 -0.64 7.12 27.09
CA ALA A 79 0.39 6.80 28.07
C ALA A 79 -0.13 6.89 29.52
N GLU A 80 -1.14 7.72 29.70
CA GLU A 80 -1.73 7.93 31.03
C GLU A 80 -2.83 6.93 31.36
N THR A 81 -3.26 6.13 30.41
CA THR A 81 -4.31 5.17 30.65
C THR A 81 -3.73 3.98 31.39
N ARG A 82 -4.08 3.91 32.63
CA ARG A 82 -3.77 2.74 33.42
C ARG A 82 -4.96 1.82 33.36
N MET A 83 -4.72 0.55 33.43
CA MET A 83 -5.77 -0.42 33.62
C MET A 83 -6.71 -0.56 32.48
N GLY A 84 -6.45 -0.06 31.38
CA GLY A 84 -7.15 -0.38 30.13
C GLY A 84 -8.63 -0.65 30.26
N LYS A 85 -9.37 0.32 30.60
CA LYS A 85 -10.84 0.17 30.60
C LYS A 85 -11.33 0.24 29.16
N GLY A 86 -11.19 -0.86 28.44
CA GLY A 86 -11.57 -0.90 27.06
C GLY A 86 -10.56 -0.25 26.14
N LYS A 87 -10.86 -0.26 24.86
CA LYS A 87 -9.99 0.33 23.84
C LYS A 87 -10.17 1.84 23.77
N GLY A 88 -9.08 2.54 23.56
CA GLY A 88 -9.14 3.96 23.28
C GLY A 88 -9.77 4.24 21.93
N ALA A 89 -9.90 5.51 21.58
CA ALA A 89 -10.40 5.89 20.26
C ALA A 89 -9.40 5.44 19.16
N PRO A 90 -9.88 5.15 17.96
CA PRO A 90 -8.99 4.83 16.85
C PRO A 90 -8.07 6.03 16.56
N GLU A 91 -6.78 5.80 16.55
CA GLU A 91 -5.80 6.84 16.24
C GLU A 91 -5.20 6.69 14.87
N VAL A 92 -5.13 5.47 14.38
CA VAL A 92 -4.44 5.17 13.14
C VAL A 92 -5.30 4.24 12.30
N TRP A 93 -5.39 4.56 11.03
CA TRP A 93 -5.99 3.66 10.05
C TRP A 93 -4.88 2.99 9.29
N VAL A 94 -5.00 1.68 9.11
CA VAL A 94 -3.98 0.89 8.42
C VAL A 94 -4.61 -0.03 7.39
N ALA A 95 -3.82 -0.34 6.38
CA ALA A 95 -4.14 -1.40 5.43
C ALA A 95 -3.37 -2.64 5.86
N VAL A 96 -4.07 -3.75 5.96
CA VAL A 96 -3.43 -5.04 6.24
C VAL A 96 -3.01 -5.64 4.91
N VAL A 97 -1.73 -5.89 4.77
CA VAL A 97 -1.20 -6.44 3.52
C VAL A 97 -0.50 -7.77 3.77
N LYS A 98 -0.55 -8.63 2.77
CA LYS A 98 0.11 -9.92 2.77
C LYS A 98 1.17 -9.94 1.68
N PRO A 99 2.18 -10.80 1.80
CA PRO A 99 3.21 -10.89 0.76
C PRO A 99 2.58 -11.09 -0.61
N GLY A 100 3.04 -10.35 -1.58
CA GLY A 100 2.54 -10.41 -2.94
C GLY A 100 1.53 -9.34 -3.29
N ARG A 101 1.00 -8.61 -2.33
CA ARG A 101 0.01 -7.58 -2.62
C ARG A 101 0.62 -6.43 -3.41
N MET A 102 -0.06 -6.03 -4.47
CA MET A 102 0.34 -4.86 -5.24
C MET A 102 -0.16 -3.60 -4.52
N LEU A 103 0.75 -2.69 -4.25
CA LEU A 103 0.44 -1.47 -3.49
C LEU A 103 0.10 -0.29 -4.38
N PHE A 104 0.91 -0.09 -5.41
CA PHE A 104 0.75 1.02 -6.36
C PHE A 104 0.98 0.50 -7.76
N GLU A 105 0.33 1.12 -8.72
CA GLU A 105 0.57 0.85 -10.14
C GLU A 105 0.71 2.16 -10.86
N MET A 106 1.40 2.14 -11.99
CA MET A 106 1.54 3.31 -12.83
C MET A 106 1.66 2.93 -14.29
N GLU A 107 1.29 3.85 -15.15
CA GLU A 107 1.47 3.70 -16.59
C GLU A 107 1.76 5.05 -17.23
N GLY A 108 2.13 5.00 -18.48
CA GLY A 108 2.35 6.23 -19.24
C GLY A 108 3.69 6.89 -18.97
N VAL A 109 4.63 6.16 -18.38
CA VAL A 109 5.97 6.65 -18.13
C VAL A 109 6.99 5.62 -18.60
N GLU A 110 8.19 6.09 -18.86
CA GLU A 110 9.29 5.23 -19.23
C GLU A 110 9.66 4.30 -18.08
N ARG A 111 10.16 3.12 -18.41
CA ARG A 111 10.50 2.09 -17.42
C ARG A 111 11.45 2.62 -16.34
N GLN A 112 12.50 3.32 -16.72
CA GLN A 112 13.48 3.81 -15.75
C GLN A 112 12.87 4.88 -14.86
N ALA A 113 12.06 5.76 -15.43
CA ALA A 113 11.36 6.78 -14.65
C ALA A 113 10.40 6.15 -13.67
N ALA A 114 9.69 5.10 -14.10
CA ALA A 114 8.78 4.38 -13.22
C ALA A 114 9.54 3.70 -12.09
N ARG A 115 10.66 3.06 -12.40
CA ARG A 115 11.46 2.38 -11.41
C ARG A 115 11.99 3.35 -10.36
N ASP A 116 12.48 4.50 -10.80
CA ASP A 116 12.98 5.51 -9.87
C ASP A 116 11.86 6.08 -9.00
N ALA A 117 10.71 6.35 -9.59
CA ALA A 117 9.57 6.88 -8.87
C ALA A 117 9.08 5.89 -7.80
N LEU A 118 8.95 4.63 -8.18
CA LEU A 118 8.50 3.60 -7.25
C LEU A 118 9.52 3.34 -6.15
N ARG A 119 10.80 3.51 -6.44
CA ARG A 119 11.83 3.40 -5.42
C ARG A 119 11.70 4.52 -4.38
N LEU A 120 11.40 5.73 -4.83
CA LEU A 120 11.16 6.84 -3.91
C LEU A 120 9.94 6.60 -3.04
N ALA A 121 8.89 6.05 -3.64
CA ALA A 121 7.69 5.69 -2.89
C ALA A 121 8.00 4.59 -1.87
N ALA A 122 8.76 3.60 -2.26
CA ALA A 122 9.12 2.49 -1.37
C ALA A 122 9.86 2.97 -0.13
N ALA A 123 10.65 4.02 -0.26
CA ALA A 123 11.40 4.57 0.87
C ALA A 123 10.49 5.16 1.94
N LYS A 124 9.22 5.43 1.63
CA LYS A 124 8.25 5.95 2.59
C LYS A 124 7.49 4.85 3.30
N LEU A 125 7.69 3.61 2.91
CA LEU A 125 6.97 2.48 3.46
C LEU A 125 7.82 1.71 4.45
N SER A 126 7.17 1.11 5.43
CA SER A 126 7.87 0.35 6.47
C SER A 126 8.13 -1.11 6.09
N LEU A 127 7.52 -1.57 5.01
CA LEU A 127 7.67 -2.96 4.59
C LEU A 127 8.56 -3.06 3.35
N PRO A 128 9.27 -4.17 3.20
CA PRO A 128 10.07 -4.38 1.99
C PRO A 128 9.16 -4.55 0.79
N THR A 129 9.60 -4.00 -0.34
CA THR A 129 8.82 -3.99 -1.58
C THR A 129 9.71 -4.33 -2.74
N GLN A 130 9.08 -4.64 -3.87
CA GLN A 130 9.78 -4.97 -5.10
C GLN A 130 9.11 -4.29 -6.28
N PHE A 131 9.91 -3.75 -7.18
CA PHE A 131 9.43 -3.23 -8.44
C PHE A 131 8.96 -4.38 -9.31
N ARG A 132 7.77 -4.22 -9.89
CA ARG A 132 7.20 -5.20 -10.80
C ARG A 132 6.82 -4.53 -12.10
N GLU A 133 6.95 -5.25 -13.19
CA GLU A 133 6.50 -4.76 -14.48
C GLU A 133 5.65 -5.83 -15.15
N ARG A 134 4.73 -5.37 -15.98
CA ARG A 134 3.89 -6.26 -16.74
C ARG A 134 4.74 -6.95 -17.79
N HIS A 135 4.69 -8.27 -17.80
CA HIS A 135 5.36 -9.01 -18.84
C HIS A 135 4.62 -8.78 -20.13
N ALA A 136 5.29 -8.16 -21.08
CA ALA A 136 4.73 -8.04 -22.41
C ALA A 136 4.62 -9.44 -22.98
N VAL A 137 3.42 -9.84 -23.33
CA VAL A 137 3.23 -11.03 -24.13
C VAL A 137 3.67 -10.63 -25.52
N THR A 138 4.92 -10.86 -25.82
CA THR A 138 5.41 -10.54 -27.15
C THR A 138 4.90 -11.60 -28.11
N ALA A 139 4.69 -11.18 -29.33
CA ALA A 139 4.28 -12.09 -30.37
C ALA A 139 5.29 -13.24 -30.53
N GLY A 140 6.48 -13.04 -30.14
CA GLY A 140 7.50 -14.08 -30.19
C GLY A 140 7.41 -15.09 -29.07
N GLY A 141 6.37 -15.02 -28.31
CA GLY A 141 6.20 -15.93 -27.22
C GLY A 141 7.33 -15.86 -26.22
N ALA A 142 7.94 -14.78 -26.16
CA ALA A 142 9.01 -14.58 -25.19
C ALA A 142 8.37 -14.44 -23.84
N SER A 143 7.55 -15.28 -23.62
CA SER A 143 6.89 -15.37 -22.38
C SER A 143 7.73 -16.20 -21.42
#